data_7bbe512af92a1dc6a6285dbe31d236db
#
_entry.id   7bbe512af92a1dc6a6285dbe31d236db
#
_cell.length_a   1.000
_cell.length_b   1.000
_cell.length_c   1.000
_cell.angle_alpha   90.00
_cell.angle_beta   90.00
_cell.angle_gamma   90.00
#
_symmetry.space_group_name_H-M   'P 1'
#
loop_
_entity.id
_entity.type
_entity.pdbx_description
1 polymer ?
#
loop_
_entity_poly.entity_id
_entity_poly.type
_entity_poly.pdbx_seq_one_letter_code
_entity_poly.pdbx_strand_id
1 'polypeptide(L)'
;LAVLKAGQADGALCELETMDEFIRLSEGRRLPDKIVELTGITEQMLLDDGIEKRLAAERFAAMFGGKTLIVAYNAQFDLCFLYYFLAQFGMADVLKGAQMLDALTIYKDRRPFPHKLCNAVDAYQLKTQNTHRAIDDARATLELLAAMEEEEQDLERYVNLFGYNPKFGAPRPAIHSVTYLPQGYNRTGKLYDEVPAFL
;
A
#
# COMPACT_ATOMS: atom_id res chain seq x y z
N LEU A 1 3.14 -9.55 -7.38
CA LEU A 1 2.71 -9.21 -6.02
C LEU A 1 3.93 -9.16 -5.13
N ALA A 2 4.12 -8.03 -4.46
CA ALA A 2 5.19 -7.89 -3.48
C ALA A 2 4.63 -7.43 -2.13
N VAL A 3 5.19 -7.98 -1.07
CA VAL A 3 4.82 -7.66 0.31
C VAL A 3 6.08 -7.71 1.17
N LEU A 4 6.25 -6.70 2.02
CA LEU A 4 7.26 -6.68 3.06
C LEU A 4 6.59 -6.88 4.42
N LYS A 5 7.11 -7.78 5.21
CA LYS A 5 6.81 -7.83 6.64
C LYS A 5 7.88 -7.02 7.35
N ALA A 6 7.46 -5.96 8.01
CA ALA A 6 8.35 -5.08 8.74
C ALA A 6 8.12 -5.20 10.25
N GLY A 7 9.13 -4.88 11.01
CA GLY A 7 9.10 -4.82 12.46
C GLY A 7 10.10 -3.80 12.99
N GLN A 8 10.21 -3.69 14.30
CA GLN A 8 11.20 -2.84 14.94
C GLN A 8 12.39 -3.66 15.42
N ALA A 9 13.59 -3.23 15.05
CA ALA A 9 14.84 -3.69 15.64
C ALA A 9 15.65 -2.46 16.06
N ASP A 10 16.12 -2.45 17.30
CA ASP A 10 16.89 -1.33 17.88
C ASP A 10 16.21 0.06 17.73
N GLY A 11 14.86 0.06 17.77
CA GLY A 11 14.06 1.28 17.65
C GLY A 11 13.81 1.77 16.20
N ALA A 12 14.37 1.10 15.19
CA ALA A 12 14.16 1.42 13.78
C ALA A 12 13.25 0.39 13.10
N LEU A 13 12.44 0.85 12.12
CA LEU A 13 11.70 -0.03 11.24
C LEU A 13 12.66 -0.78 10.32
N CYS A 14 12.52 -2.09 10.24
CA CYS A 14 13.33 -2.95 9.38
C CYS A 14 12.49 -4.01 8.67
N GLU A 15 12.98 -4.46 7.52
CA GLU A 15 12.42 -5.59 6.76
C GLU A 15 12.75 -6.90 7.49
N LEU A 16 11.74 -7.70 7.79
CA LEU A 16 11.86 -9.01 8.45
C LEU A 16 11.69 -10.16 7.46
N GLU A 17 10.75 -10.04 6.54
CA GLU A 17 10.40 -11.06 5.57
C GLU A 17 9.92 -10.38 4.29
N THR A 18 10.24 -10.97 3.13
CA THR A 18 9.86 -10.46 1.82
C THR A 18 9.18 -11.54 1.00
N MET A 19 8.08 -11.16 0.38
CA MET A 19 7.45 -11.88 -0.72
C MET A 19 7.51 -10.99 -1.96
N ASP A 20 8.21 -11.42 -3.01
CA ASP A 20 8.24 -10.75 -4.33
C ASP A 20 8.05 -11.81 -5.42
N GLU A 21 6.80 -11.99 -5.84
CA GLU A 21 6.40 -13.07 -6.71
C GLU A 21 5.79 -12.56 -8.02
N PHE A 22 6.27 -13.08 -9.12
CA PHE A 22 5.54 -13.02 -10.37
C PHE A 22 4.35 -13.97 -10.32
N ILE A 23 3.21 -13.50 -10.80
CA ILE A 23 1.99 -14.31 -10.87
C ILE A 23 1.71 -14.62 -12.32
N ARG A 24 1.56 -15.91 -12.62
CA ARG A 24 1.25 -16.38 -13.96
C ARG A 24 -0.04 -15.79 -14.49
N LEU A 25 -0.04 -15.33 -15.75
CA LEU A 25 -1.26 -14.84 -16.41
C LEU A 25 -2.26 -15.99 -16.57
N SER A 26 -3.55 -15.66 -16.52
CA SER A 26 -4.58 -16.60 -16.94
C SER A 26 -4.44 -16.90 -18.42
N GLU A 27 -4.84 -18.08 -18.85
CA GLU A 27 -4.88 -18.48 -20.25
C GLU A 27 -5.60 -17.44 -21.11
N GLY A 28 -5.02 -17.13 -22.27
CA GLY A 28 -5.56 -16.13 -23.21
C GLY A 28 -5.42 -14.66 -22.77
N ARG A 29 -4.78 -14.38 -21.62
CA ARG A 29 -4.48 -13.01 -21.19
C ARG A 29 -3.09 -12.59 -21.63
N ARG A 30 -2.94 -11.30 -21.96
CA ARG A 30 -1.67 -10.67 -22.30
C ARG A 30 -1.40 -9.47 -21.41
N LEU A 31 -0.13 -9.14 -21.23
CA LEU A 31 0.26 -7.88 -20.60
C LEU A 31 0.05 -6.74 -21.61
N PRO A 32 -0.61 -5.64 -21.21
CA PRO A 32 -0.61 -4.42 -22.00
C PRO A 32 0.83 -3.89 -22.19
N ASP A 33 1.18 -3.43 -23.41
CA ASP A 33 2.50 -2.89 -23.73
C ASP A 33 2.94 -1.81 -22.74
N LYS A 34 2.01 -0.94 -22.35
CA LYS A 34 2.26 0.11 -21.34
C LYS A 34 2.71 -0.43 -19.99
N ILE A 35 2.24 -1.60 -19.57
CA ILE A 35 2.69 -2.23 -18.31
C ILE A 35 4.11 -2.76 -18.48
N VAL A 36 4.42 -3.38 -19.62
CA VAL A 36 5.78 -3.82 -19.94
C VAL A 36 6.76 -2.65 -19.94
N GLU A 37 6.42 -1.54 -20.59
CA GLU A 37 7.22 -0.32 -20.63
C GLU A 37 7.45 0.27 -19.22
N LEU A 38 6.41 0.27 -18.40
CA LEU A 38 6.45 0.89 -17.06
C LEU A 38 7.25 0.06 -16.05
N THR A 39 7.08 -1.27 -16.07
CA THR A 39 7.59 -2.17 -15.03
C THR A 39 8.79 -2.99 -15.46
N GLY A 40 9.06 -3.09 -16.77
CA GLY A 40 10.04 -4.00 -17.34
C GLY A 40 9.65 -5.48 -17.26
N ILE A 41 8.45 -5.81 -16.75
CA ILE A 41 7.97 -7.18 -16.63
C ILE A 41 7.40 -7.64 -17.97
N THR A 42 7.93 -8.74 -18.51
CA THR A 42 7.49 -9.33 -19.77
C THR A 42 6.60 -10.55 -19.55
N GLU A 43 5.82 -10.93 -20.57
CA GLU A 43 5.04 -12.17 -20.54
C GLU A 43 5.92 -13.40 -20.34
N GLN A 44 7.13 -13.38 -20.93
CA GLN A 44 8.09 -14.47 -20.80
C GLN A 44 8.55 -14.64 -19.34
N MET A 45 8.85 -13.53 -18.64
CA MET A 45 9.19 -13.58 -17.20
C MET A 45 8.06 -14.17 -16.36
N LEU A 46 6.79 -13.82 -16.69
CA LEU A 46 5.64 -14.37 -15.99
C LEU A 46 5.40 -15.85 -16.29
N LEU A 47 5.82 -16.32 -17.47
CA LEU A 47 5.71 -17.72 -17.85
C LEU A 47 6.81 -18.57 -17.18
N ASP A 48 8.05 -18.08 -17.18
CA ASP A 48 9.21 -18.81 -16.70
C ASP A 48 9.26 -18.83 -15.15
N ASP A 49 9.11 -17.66 -14.53
CA ASP A 49 9.30 -17.46 -13.09
C ASP A 49 7.98 -17.27 -12.31
N GLY A 50 6.86 -17.12 -13.02
CA GLY A 50 5.57 -16.86 -12.38
C GLY A 50 5.00 -18.09 -11.67
N ILE A 51 4.49 -17.87 -10.45
CA ILE A 51 3.77 -18.88 -9.68
C ILE A 51 2.27 -18.86 -9.96
N GLU A 52 1.60 -19.96 -9.63
CA GLU A 52 0.15 -20.05 -9.71
C GLU A 52 -0.54 -19.08 -8.76
N LYS A 53 -1.67 -18.51 -9.18
CA LYS A 53 -2.43 -17.51 -8.41
C LYS A 53 -2.80 -18.01 -7.02
N ARG A 54 -3.23 -19.28 -6.90
CA ARG A 54 -3.59 -19.88 -5.61
C ARG A 54 -2.38 -19.91 -4.68
N LEU A 55 -1.22 -20.34 -5.17
CA LEU A 55 0.01 -20.39 -4.38
C LEU A 55 0.43 -18.99 -3.92
N ALA A 56 0.29 -17.97 -4.78
CA ALA A 56 0.55 -16.58 -4.40
C ALA A 56 -0.41 -16.11 -3.29
N ALA A 57 -1.69 -16.47 -3.36
CA ALA A 57 -2.68 -16.15 -2.33
C ALA A 57 -2.37 -16.87 -1.00
N GLU A 58 -1.95 -18.13 -1.04
CA GLU A 58 -1.55 -18.91 0.14
C GLU A 58 -0.31 -18.33 0.81
N ARG A 59 0.72 -17.97 0.03
CA ARG A 59 1.94 -17.31 0.54
C ARG A 59 1.62 -15.96 1.17
N PHE A 60 0.80 -15.16 0.49
CA PHE A 60 0.36 -13.88 1.06
C PHE A 60 -0.38 -14.09 2.38
N ALA A 61 -1.35 -15.01 2.43
CA ALA A 61 -2.12 -15.30 3.63
C ALA A 61 -1.23 -15.79 4.80
N ALA A 62 -0.17 -16.54 4.50
CA ALA A 62 0.77 -17.03 5.50
C ALA A 62 1.60 -15.92 6.18
N MET A 63 1.74 -14.74 5.53
CA MET A 63 2.43 -13.59 6.13
C MET A 63 1.62 -12.92 7.25
N PHE A 64 0.31 -13.21 7.34
CA PHE A 64 -0.56 -12.66 8.38
C PHE A 64 -0.44 -13.45 9.68
N GLY A 65 -0.39 -12.72 10.80
CA GLY A 65 -0.35 -13.33 12.12
C GLY A 65 -0.58 -12.29 13.22
N GLY A 66 -1.44 -12.61 14.19
CA GLY A 66 -1.72 -11.71 15.29
C GLY A 66 -2.36 -10.37 14.86
N LYS A 67 -1.96 -9.28 15.50
CA LYS A 67 -2.38 -7.93 15.11
C LYS A 67 -1.55 -7.48 13.92
N THR A 68 -2.18 -7.30 12.77
CA THR A 68 -1.53 -6.89 11.52
C THR A 68 -1.94 -5.47 11.16
N LEU A 69 -0.97 -4.61 10.84
CA LEU A 69 -1.17 -3.33 10.20
C LEU A 69 -0.73 -3.46 8.73
N ILE A 70 -1.67 -3.28 7.81
CA ILE A 70 -1.40 -3.27 6.38
C ILE A 70 -1.11 -1.83 5.96
N VAL A 71 0.02 -1.62 5.31
CA VAL A 71 0.45 -0.30 4.85
C VAL A 71 0.66 -0.33 3.34
N ALA A 72 0.20 0.71 2.65
CA ALA A 72 0.54 0.95 1.25
C ALA A 72 0.53 2.45 0.94
N TYR A 73 1.08 2.82 -0.21
CA TYR A 73 0.96 4.17 -0.76
C TYR A 73 -0.23 4.22 -1.72
N ASN A 74 -1.29 4.93 -1.36
CA ASN A 74 -2.62 4.85 -1.98
C ASN A 74 -3.31 3.51 -1.70
N ALA A 75 -3.35 3.15 -0.42
CA ALA A 75 -3.73 1.84 0.08
C ALA A 75 -5.11 1.35 -0.37
N GLN A 76 -6.06 2.25 -0.63
CA GLN A 76 -7.38 1.89 -1.17
C GLN A 76 -7.28 1.05 -2.45
N PHE A 77 -6.34 1.40 -3.34
CA PHE A 77 -6.15 0.69 -4.60
C PHE A 77 -5.67 -0.74 -4.35
N ASP A 78 -4.60 -0.90 -3.59
CA ASP A 78 -3.98 -2.20 -3.31
C ASP A 78 -4.91 -3.12 -2.52
N LEU A 79 -5.59 -2.58 -1.50
CA LEU A 79 -6.52 -3.35 -0.66
C LEU A 79 -7.73 -3.87 -1.44
N CYS A 80 -8.26 -3.09 -2.40
CA CYS A 80 -9.33 -3.58 -3.26
C CYS A 80 -8.85 -4.73 -4.15
N PHE A 81 -7.68 -4.62 -4.77
CA PHE A 81 -7.10 -5.71 -5.57
C PHE A 81 -6.86 -6.96 -4.73
N LEU A 82 -6.23 -6.81 -3.57
CA LEU A 82 -5.96 -7.92 -2.65
C LEU A 82 -7.23 -8.61 -2.20
N TYR A 83 -8.26 -7.86 -1.82
CA TYR A 83 -9.53 -8.45 -1.40
C TYR A 83 -10.14 -9.33 -2.50
N TYR A 84 -10.28 -8.82 -3.72
CA TYR A 84 -10.85 -9.59 -4.82
C TYR A 84 -9.94 -10.75 -5.24
N PHE A 85 -8.63 -10.57 -5.21
CA PHE A 85 -7.68 -11.64 -5.48
C PHE A 85 -7.81 -12.79 -4.48
N LEU A 86 -7.81 -12.50 -3.19
CA LEU A 86 -7.95 -13.50 -2.12
C LEU A 86 -9.33 -14.15 -2.11
N ALA A 87 -10.38 -13.37 -2.40
CA ALA A 87 -11.76 -13.87 -2.44
C ALA A 87 -11.97 -14.97 -3.48
N GLN A 88 -11.24 -14.95 -4.60
CA GLN A 88 -11.29 -16.01 -5.62
C GLN A 88 -10.91 -17.38 -5.06
N PHE A 89 -10.14 -17.41 -3.96
CA PHE A 89 -9.65 -18.64 -3.31
C PHE A 89 -10.25 -18.88 -1.93
N GLY A 90 -11.22 -18.05 -1.52
CA GLY A 90 -11.84 -18.15 -0.20
C GLY A 90 -10.95 -17.67 0.95
N MET A 91 -9.93 -16.85 0.65
CA MET A 91 -8.91 -16.39 1.62
C MET A 91 -9.06 -14.93 2.04
N ALA A 92 -10.10 -14.22 1.59
CA ALA A 92 -10.28 -12.80 1.93
C ALA A 92 -10.42 -12.53 3.44
N ASP A 93 -10.78 -13.54 4.21
CA ASP A 93 -10.96 -13.44 5.66
C ASP A 93 -9.67 -13.12 6.41
N VAL A 94 -8.49 -13.34 5.83
CA VAL A 94 -7.20 -12.94 6.43
C VAL A 94 -7.09 -11.42 6.61
N LEU A 95 -7.84 -10.64 5.81
CA LEU A 95 -7.89 -9.19 5.93
C LEU A 95 -8.83 -8.70 7.05
N LYS A 96 -9.68 -9.59 7.60
CA LYS A 96 -10.59 -9.25 8.69
C LYS A 96 -9.81 -8.97 9.97
N GLY A 97 -10.09 -7.83 10.59
CA GLY A 97 -9.41 -7.40 11.82
C GLY A 97 -8.01 -6.81 11.62
N ALA A 98 -7.49 -6.78 10.40
CA ALA A 98 -6.29 -6.02 10.11
C ALA A 98 -6.59 -4.51 10.21
N GLN A 99 -5.64 -3.78 10.78
CA GLN A 99 -5.61 -2.32 10.72
C GLN A 99 -4.98 -1.88 9.40
N MET A 100 -5.27 -0.66 8.97
CA MET A 100 -4.85 -0.17 7.67
C MET A 100 -4.29 1.24 7.79
N LEU A 101 -3.19 1.51 7.07
CA LEU A 101 -2.53 2.81 7.03
C LEU A 101 -2.24 3.18 5.58
N ASP A 102 -2.69 4.36 5.17
CA ASP A 102 -2.39 4.92 3.86
C ASP A 102 -1.31 5.99 3.95
N ALA A 103 -0.09 5.66 3.53
CA ALA A 103 1.03 6.59 3.54
C ALA A 103 0.78 7.84 2.66
N LEU A 104 -0.04 7.72 1.61
CA LEU A 104 -0.43 8.87 0.79
C LEU A 104 -1.29 9.87 1.59
N THR A 105 -2.18 9.38 2.44
CA THR A 105 -3.01 10.24 3.30
C THR A 105 -2.14 11.08 4.23
N ILE A 106 -1.11 10.48 4.84
CA ILE A 106 -0.16 11.17 5.72
C ILE A 106 0.67 12.18 4.92
N TYR A 107 1.21 11.75 3.78
CA TYR A 107 2.04 12.61 2.93
C TYR A 107 1.30 13.88 2.47
N LYS A 108 0.02 13.78 2.14
CA LYS A 108 -0.83 14.93 1.75
C LYS A 108 -1.01 15.97 2.87
N ASP A 109 -1.01 15.55 4.13
CA ASP A 109 -1.09 16.48 5.26
C ASP A 109 0.24 17.18 5.56
N ARG A 110 1.35 16.65 5.03
CA ARG A 110 2.71 17.14 5.32
C ARG A 110 3.36 17.89 4.17
N ARG A 111 2.93 17.64 2.94
CA ARG A 111 3.55 18.23 1.74
C ARG A 111 2.52 18.72 0.75
N PRO A 112 2.82 19.81 0.02
CA PRO A 112 1.95 20.27 -1.06
C PRO A 112 1.97 19.30 -2.25
N PHE A 113 0.98 19.44 -3.14
CA PHE A 113 0.97 18.74 -4.42
C PHE A 113 2.26 19.02 -5.23
N PRO A 114 2.83 18.02 -5.94
CA PRO A 114 2.25 16.73 -6.32
C PRO A 114 2.47 15.59 -5.31
N HIS A 115 1.59 14.55 -5.38
CA HIS A 115 1.52 13.48 -4.38
C HIS A 115 1.71 12.07 -4.96
N LYS A 116 2.58 11.89 -5.96
CA LYS A 116 3.02 10.55 -6.38
C LYS A 116 4.08 10.02 -5.42
N LEU A 117 4.27 8.70 -5.36
CA LEU A 117 5.31 8.10 -4.52
C LEU A 117 6.72 8.64 -4.85
N CYS A 118 7.05 8.83 -6.14
CA CYS A 118 8.31 9.44 -6.54
C CYS A 118 8.51 10.85 -5.96
N ASN A 119 7.44 11.65 -5.85
CA ASN A 119 7.52 12.97 -5.23
C ASN A 119 7.77 12.88 -3.71
N ALA A 120 7.23 11.86 -3.04
CA ALA A 120 7.50 11.61 -1.64
C ALA A 120 8.94 11.15 -1.43
N VAL A 121 9.45 10.26 -2.29
CA VAL A 121 10.86 9.83 -2.32
C VAL A 121 11.79 11.04 -2.42
N ASP A 122 11.52 11.93 -3.37
CA ASP A 122 12.33 13.16 -3.57
C ASP A 122 12.23 14.11 -2.37
N ALA A 123 11.01 14.36 -1.86
CA ALA A 123 10.77 15.31 -0.77
C ALA A 123 11.42 14.90 0.55
N TYR A 124 11.52 13.60 0.81
CA TYR A 124 12.16 13.03 1.99
C TYR A 124 13.59 12.56 1.73
N GLN A 125 14.12 12.73 0.51
CA GLN A 125 15.49 12.35 0.09
C GLN A 125 15.78 10.88 0.41
N LEU A 126 14.80 10.00 0.13
CA LEU A 126 14.91 8.57 0.43
C LEU A 126 15.95 7.91 -0.47
N LYS A 127 16.56 6.83 0.03
CA LYS A 127 17.59 6.07 -0.70
C LYS A 127 16.96 5.12 -1.73
N THR A 128 15.82 4.52 -1.39
CA THR A 128 15.08 3.62 -2.24
C THR A 128 14.38 4.40 -3.35
N GLN A 129 14.60 4.00 -4.60
CA GLN A 129 13.96 4.61 -5.75
C GLN A 129 12.61 3.95 -6.07
N ASN A 130 11.66 4.74 -6.53
CA ASN A 130 10.43 4.23 -7.13
C ASN A 130 10.72 3.78 -8.57
N THR A 131 10.79 2.47 -8.81
CA THR A 131 11.08 1.88 -10.13
C THR A 131 9.84 1.34 -10.83
N HIS A 132 8.66 1.49 -10.22
CA HIS A 132 7.41 0.84 -10.62
C HIS A 132 7.43 -0.70 -10.52
N ARG A 133 8.42 -1.25 -9.82
CA ARG A 133 8.41 -2.63 -9.33
C ARG A 133 7.78 -2.64 -7.96
N ALA A 134 6.80 -3.50 -7.75
CA ALA A 134 6.02 -3.53 -6.51
C ALA A 134 6.90 -3.65 -5.25
N ILE A 135 8.00 -4.40 -5.32
CA ILE A 135 8.93 -4.57 -4.19
C ILE A 135 9.69 -3.27 -3.87
N ASP A 136 10.12 -2.52 -4.89
CA ASP A 136 10.83 -1.25 -4.69
C ASP A 136 9.87 -0.18 -4.17
N ASP A 137 8.63 -0.17 -4.66
CA ASP A 137 7.57 0.74 -4.18
C ASP A 137 7.20 0.43 -2.72
N ALA A 138 7.18 -0.85 -2.33
CA ALA A 138 6.94 -1.27 -0.95
C ALA A 138 8.10 -0.84 -0.03
N ARG A 139 9.37 -1.01 -0.46
CA ARG A 139 10.56 -0.54 0.29
C ARG A 139 10.58 0.98 0.41
N ALA A 140 10.31 1.70 -0.68
CA ALA A 140 10.21 3.16 -0.64
C ALA A 140 9.10 3.63 0.33
N THR A 141 7.98 2.92 0.38
CA THR A 141 6.88 3.21 1.32
C THR A 141 7.31 2.96 2.78
N LEU A 142 8.03 1.88 3.05
CA LEU A 142 8.56 1.59 4.39
C LEU A 142 9.56 2.66 4.85
N GLU A 143 10.51 3.04 3.98
CA GLU A 143 11.48 4.10 4.26
C GLU A 143 10.78 5.46 4.45
N LEU A 144 9.76 5.77 3.64
CA LEU A 144 8.94 6.96 3.78
C LEU A 144 8.24 7.02 5.14
N LEU A 145 7.65 5.90 5.60
CA LEU A 145 7.01 5.86 6.90
C LEU A 145 7.99 6.14 8.03
N ALA A 146 9.20 5.55 7.98
CA ALA A 146 10.24 5.81 8.96
C ALA A 146 10.61 7.30 9.00
N ALA A 147 10.81 7.92 7.84
CA ALA A 147 11.12 9.35 7.74
C ALA A 147 9.97 10.24 8.22
N MET A 148 8.72 9.85 7.93
CA MET A 148 7.54 10.57 8.41
C MET A 148 7.37 10.44 9.93
N GLU A 149 7.68 9.28 10.52
CA GLU A 149 7.64 9.09 11.97
C GLU A 149 8.75 9.89 12.68
N GLU A 150 9.95 9.97 12.08
CA GLU A 150 11.04 10.81 12.60
C GLU A 150 10.69 12.31 12.56
N GLU A 151 9.99 12.76 11.51
CA GLU A 151 9.54 14.15 11.37
C GLU A 151 8.48 14.51 12.42
N GLU A 152 7.50 13.63 12.64
CA GLU A 152 6.40 13.86 13.57
C GLU A 152 5.79 12.49 14.00
N GLN A 153 5.84 12.20 15.30
CA GLN A 153 5.39 10.94 15.90
C GLN A 153 3.86 10.89 16.04
N ASP A 154 3.16 10.84 14.91
CA ASP A 154 1.70 10.87 14.86
C ASP A 154 1.07 9.83 13.92
N LEU A 155 1.87 8.89 13.37
CA LEU A 155 1.39 7.91 12.39
C LEU A 155 0.23 7.07 12.91
N GLU A 156 0.22 6.76 14.19
CA GLU A 156 -0.85 5.97 14.82
C GLU A 156 -2.24 6.65 14.72
N ARG A 157 -2.28 7.99 14.64
CA ARG A 157 -3.52 8.76 14.49
C ARG A 157 -4.15 8.61 13.11
N TYR A 158 -3.40 8.12 12.12
CA TYR A 158 -3.89 7.84 10.77
C TYR A 158 -4.33 6.38 10.56
N VAL A 159 -4.20 5.53 11.58
CA VAL A 159 -4.63 4.14 11.47
C VAL A 159 -6.13 4.08 11.21
N ASN A 160 -6.53 3.36 10.16
CA ASN A 160 -7.90 3.26 9.66
C ASN A 160 -8.53 4.59 9.22
N LEU A 161 -7.71 5.58 8.84
CA LEU A 161 -8.15 6.89 8.35
C LEU A 161 -7.58 7.13 6.94
N PHE A 162 -8.45 7.23 5.94
CA PHE A 162 -8.07 7.48 4.55
C PHE A 162 -8.64 8.79 4.03
N GLY A 163 -7.75 9.61 3.49
CA GLY A 163 -8.12 10.85 2.83
C GLY A 163 -8.47 10.65 1.35
N TYR A 164 -9.62 11.16 0.91
CA TYR A 164 -9.98 11.14 -0.50
C TYR A 164 -10.12 12.55 -1.09
N ASN A 165 -9.87 12.68 -2.40
CA ASN A 165 -10.08 13.94 -3.09
C ASN A 165 -11.59 14.17 -3.30
N PRO A 166 -12.18 15.27 -2.74
CA PRO A 166 -13.61 15.54 -2.86
C PRO A 166 -14.13 15.64 -4.29
N LYS A 167 -13.26 16.01 -5.24
CA LYS A 167 -13.61 16.08 -6.68
C LYS A 167 -14.07 14.73 -7.23
N PHE A 168 -13.56 13.61 -6.70
CA PHE A 168 -13.86 12.26 -7.19
C PHE A 168 -14.83 11.51 -6.26
N GLY A 169 -15.17 12.10 -5.08
CA GLY A 169 -16.00 11.45 -4.08
C GLY A 169 -15.25 10.37 -3.27
N ALA A 170 -15.96 9.82 -2.28
CA ALA A 170 -15.41 8.74 -1.47
C ALA A 170 -15.19 7.46 -2.30
N PRO A 171 -14.09 6.70 -2.07
CA PRO A 171 -13.79 5.48 -2.79
C PRO A 171 -14.88 4.41 -2.67
N ARG A 172 -15.04 3.61 -3.74
CA ARG A 172 -15.95 2.45 -3.74
C ARG A 172 -15.23 1.25 -4.37
N PRO A 173 -15.40 0.03 -3.80
CA PRO A 173 -16.10 -0.25 -2.55
C PRO A 173 -15.38 0.36 -1.34
N ALA A 174 -16.13 0.77 -0.34
CA ALA A 174 -15.56 1.24 0.92
C ALA A 174 -15.06 0.04 1.74
N ILE A 175 -13.92 0.21 2.41
CA ILE A 175 -13.39 -0.76 3.38
C ILE A 175 -14.06 -0.48 4.72
N HIS A 176 -14.75 -1.47 5.27
CA HIS A 176 -15.63 -1.27 6.43
C HIS A 176 -14.92 -0.75 7.69
N SER A 177 -13.65 -1.13 7.88
CA SER A 177 -12.84 -0.70 9.03
C SER A 177 -12.20 0.68 8.87
N VAL A 178 -12.40 1.35 7.71
CA VAL A 178 -11.74 2.61 7.37
C VAL A 178 -12.71 3.78 7.42
N THR A 179 -12.31 4.83 8.10
CA THR A 179 -12.96 6.13 8.08
C THR A 179 -12.45 6.94 6.88
N TYR A 180 -13.35 7.42 6.03
CA TYR A 180 -13.00 8.22 4.86
C TYR A 180 -13.33 9.68 5.08
N LEU A 181 -12.34 10.56 4.96
CA LEU A 181 -12.54 12.01 5.06
C LEU A 181 -12.09 12.74 3.78
N PRO A 182 -12.76 13.84 3.43
CA PRO A 182 -12.33 14.68 2.32
C PRO A 182 -10.94 15.27 2.58
N GLN A 183 -10.02 15.08 1.62
CA GLN A 183 -8.64 15.60 1.69
C GLN A 183 -8.25 16.23 0.34
N GLY A 184 -8.46 17.54 0.23
CA GLY A 184 -8.07 18.32 -0.96
C GLY A 184 -6.56 18.59 -1.02
N TYR A 185 -6.05 19.01 -2.19
CA TYR A 185 -4.61 19.24 -2.40
C TYR A 185 -4.01 20.42 -1.61
N ASN A 186 -4.82 21.42 -1.27
CA ASN A 186 -4.37 22.65 -0.58
C ASN A 186 -4.95 22.73 0.83
N ARG A 187 -5.15 21.61 1.47
CA ARG A 187 -5.66 21.55 2.81
C ARG A 187 -4.62 22.05 3.81
N THR A 188 -5.08 22.70 4.87
CA THR A 188 -4.27 23.06 6.05
C THR A 188 -4.76 22.26 7.25
N GLY A 189 -3.85 21.88 8.13
CA GLY A 189 -4.12 21.07 9.32
C GLY A 189 -4.08 19.56 9.04
N LYS A 190 -4.24 18.77 10.09
CA LYS A 190 -4.16 17.32 10.04
C LYS A 190 -5.53 16.69 9.80
N LEU A 191 -5.59 15.64 8.98
CA LEU A 191 -6.85 14.97 8.65
C LEU A 191 -7.52 14.37 9.89
N TYR A 192 -6.73 13.81 10.79
CA TYR A 192 -7.23 13.19 12.00
C TYR A 192 -7.92 14.17 12.98
N ASP A 193 -7.65 15.47 12.89
CA ASP A 193 -8.34 16.47 13.72
C ASP A 193 -9.79 16.69 13.27
N GLU A 194 -10.16 16.21 12.07
CA GLU A 194 -11.53 16.27 11.55
C GLU A 194 -12.33 14.98 11.82
N VAL A 195 -11.72 13.97 12.44
CA VAL A 195 -12.46 12.76 12.84
C VAL A 195 -13.46 13.15 13.93
N PRO A 196 -14.77 12.91 13.75
CA PRO A 196 -15.77 13.21 14.78
C PRO A 196 -15.47 12.48 16.09
N ALA A 197 -15.58 13.19 17.22
CA ALA A 197 -15.28 12.65 18.56
C ALA A 197 -16.18 11.47 19.01
N PHE A 198 -17.11 11.02 18.16
CA PHE A 198 -18.12 10.00 18.46
C PHE A 198 -18.01 8.73 17.58
N LEU A 199 -16.87 8.48 16.97
CA LEU A 199 -16.60 7.21 16.26
C LEU A 199 -15.79 6.25 17.11
#